data_a1085f5ee6d8deb924ec70d57712f6ba
#
_entry.id   a1085f5ee6d8deb924ec70d57712f6ba
#
_cell.length_a   1.000
_cell.length_b   1.000
_cell.length_c   1.000
_cell.angle_alpha   90.00
_cell.angle_beta   90.00
_cell.angle_gamma   90.00
#
_symmetry.space_group_name_H-M   'P 1'
#
loop_
_entity.id
_entity.type
_entity.pdbx_description
1 polymer ?
#
loop_
_entity_poly.entity_id
_entity_poly.type
_entity_poly.pdbx_seq_one_letter_code
_entity_poly.pdbx_strand_id
1 'polypeptide(L)'
;VNTTDWPAADFEAHRVHLRSVAYRMLGSLNEADDAVQEAWLRLSRADTGDVRDLRAWLTTVVSRVCLDMLRSRSSRREDSLDVHLPDPIVTRVDDDPAEHAILADSVGIALLVVLDTLPPAERLAFVLHDVFAVPFDEIGPILDRSPAAAKQLASRARQRLRNAPAHQATPRGSASAAAAPGGSGDLARQWTVVDAFLAASREGDFEGLLAILDPDIVLRAEAGAGPFGPSVVVRGAREVIAQAQRFAPLGRFARPVLVNGAPGFLVVRDGEPLALMAVTVQDGKITEMDVLADPARLTALDLTAVIP
;
A
#
# COMPACT_ATOMS: atom_id res chain seq x y z
N VAL A 1 -39.84 -5.83 20.16
CA VAL A 1 -38.46 -5.36 20.01
C VAL A 1 -37.70 -6.43 19.22
N ASN A 2 -37.66 -6.33 17.89
CA ASN A 2 -36.83 -7.18 17.05
C ASN A 2 -35.46 -6.54 16.97
N THR A 3 -34.61 -6.77 17.93
CA THR A 3 -33.18 -6.58 17.77
C THR A 3 -32.71 -7.64 16.77
N THR A 4 -32.46 -7.30 15.55
CA THR A 4 -31.75 -8.16 14.63
C THR A 4 -30.31 -8.22 15.15
N ASP A 5 -30.07 -9.18 16.03
CA ASP A 5 -28.74 -9.46 16.58
C ASP A 5 -27.97 -10.15 15.46
N TRP A 6 -27.22 -9.37 14.67
CA TRP A 6 -26.37 -9.92 13.63
C TRP A 6 -25.34 -10.84 14.30
N PRO A 7 -25.30 -12.13 13.95
CA PRO A 7 -24.35 -13.06 14.53
C PRO A 7 -22.92 -12.57 14.27
N ALA A 8 -22.01 -12.81 15.21
CA ALA A 8 -20.58 -12.54 15.01
C ALA A 8 -20.06 -13.16 13.71
N ALA A 9 -20.64 -14.27 13.28
CA ALA A 9 -20.33 -14.94 12.01
C ALA A 9 -20.59 -14.06 10.77
N ASP A 10 -21.67 -13.26 10.78
CA ASP A 10 -22.00 -12.37 9.67
C ASP A 10 -21.00 -11.22 9.58
N PHE A 11 -20.52 -10.70 10.71
CA PHE A 11 -19.45 -9.71 10.72
C PHE A 11 -18.13 -10.31 10.22
N GLU A 12 -17.77 -11.51 10.70
CA GLU A 12 -16.53 -12.19 10.28
C GLU A 12 -16.52 -12.45 8.76
N ALA A 13 -17.67 -12.75 8.14
CA ALA A 13 -17.75 -12.89 6.69
C ALA A 13 -17.36 -11.61 5.91
N HIS A 14 -17.44 -10.44 6.56
CA HIS A 14 -17.08 -9.16 5.96
C HIS A 14 -15.73 -8.60 6.45
N ARG A 15 -15.11 -9.18 7.49
CA ARG A 15 -13.89 -8.70 8.12
C ARG A 15 -12.78 -8.42 7.12
N VAL A 16 -12.53 -9.34 6.20
CA VAL A 16 -11.45 -9.20 5.20
C VAL A 16 -11.69 -8.01 4.28
N HIS A 17 -12.93 -7.82 3.81
CA HIS A 17 -13.30 -6.65 2.99
C HIS A 17 -13.13 -5.34 3.77
N LEU A 18 -13.59 -5.28 5.02
CA LEU A 18 -13.49 -4.09 5.86
C LEU A 18 -12.03 -3.73 6.15
N ARG A 19 -11.20 -4.74 6.45
CA ARG A 19 -9.76 -4.58 6.65
C ARG A 19 -9.08 -4.06 5.39
N SER A 20 -9.47 -4.57 4.21
CA SER A 20 -8.97 -4.10 2.91
C SER A 20 -9.32 -2.63 2.64
N VAL A 21 -10.56 -2.20 2.95
CA VAL A 21 -10.96 -0.78 2.87
C VAL A 21 -10.13 0.07 3.82
N ALA A 22 -10.03 -0.34 5.10
CA ALA A 22 -9.31 0.40 6.13
C ALA A 22 -7.81 0.51 5.81
N TYR A 23 -7.17 -0.56 5.36
CA TYR A 23 -5.76 -0.55 4.99
C TYR A 23 -5.47 0.42 3.83
N ARG A 24 -6.32 0.44 2.78
CA ARG A 24 -6.17 1.41 1.68
C ARG A 24 -6.42 2.86 2.12
N MET A 25 -7.23 3.03 3.14
CA MET A 25 -7.48 4.35 3.75
C MET A 25 -6.36 4.81 4.66
N LEU A 26 -5.76 3.92 5.45
CA LEU A 26 -4.85 4.30 6.55
C LEU A 26 -3.38 4.02 6.24
N GLY A 27 -3.09 3.03 5.38
CA GLY A 27 -1.73 2.62 5.05
C GLY A 27 -1.03 1.85 6.18
N SER A 28 -1.72 1.58 7.28
CA SER A 28 -1.21 0.81 8.42
C SER A 28 -2.12 -0.38 8.71
N LEU A 29 -1.51 -1.56 8.89
CA LEU A 29 -2.23 -2.80 9.18
C LEU A 29 -2.84 -2.76 10.58
N ASN A 30 -2.10 -2.25 11.56
CA ASN A 30 -2.57 -2.14 12.93
C ASN A 30 -3.76 -1.16 13.03
N GLU A 31 -3.65 0.02 12.40
CA GLU A 31 -4.75 0.98 12.39
C GLU A 31 -5.96 0.46 11.59
N ALA A 32 -5.73 -0.37 10.57
CA ALA A 32 -6.83 -1.01 9.84
C ALA A 32 -7.57 -2.02 10.74
N ASP A 33 -6.85 -2.80 11.53
CA ASP A 33 -7.44 -3.73 12.49
C ASP A 33 -8.20 -2.97 13.60
N ASP A 34 -7.65 -1.85 14.11
CA ASP A 34 -8.33 -0.98 15.07
C ASP A 34 -9.62 -0.40 14.50
N ALA A 35 -9.61 0.06 13.25
CA ALA A 35 -10.79 0.58 12.58
C ALA A 35 -11.89 -0.49 12.38
N VAL A 36 -11.49 -1.72 12.06
CA VAL A 36 -12.41 -2.86 11.95
C VAL A 36 -12.99 -3.23 13.32
N GLN A 37 -12.17 -3.23 14.37
CA GLN A 37 -12.63 -3.48 15.74
C GLN A 37 -13.61 -2.41 16.20
N GLU A 38 -13.35 -1.14 15.94
CA GLU A 38 -14.28 -0.03 16.26
C GLU A 38 -15.60 -0.18 15.48
N ALA A 39 -15.56 -0.63 14.22
CA ALA A 39 -16.76 -0.90 13.44
C ALA A 39 -17.60 -2.04 14.08
N TRP A 40 -16.97 -3.09 14.61
CA TRP A 40 -17.63 -4.14 15.37
C TRP A 40 -18.29 -3.58 16.64
N LEU A 41 -17.59 -2.77 17.41
CA LEU A 41 -18.13 -2.15 18.63
C LEU A 41 -19.34 -1.25 18.33
N ARG A 42 -19.33 -0.56 17.17
CA ARG A 42 -20.47 0.25 16.72
C ARG A 42 -21.66 -0.63 16.30
N LEU A 43 -21.39 -1.74 15.59
CA LEU A 43 -22.43 -2.70 15.21
C LEU A 43 -23.12 -3.27 16.45
N SER A 44 -22.37 -3.68 17.47
CA SER A 44 -22.91 -4.29 18.69
C SER A 44 -23.79 -3.36 19.54
N ARG A 45 -23.71 -2.03 19.27
CA ARG A 45 -24.49 -1.00 19.97
C ARG A 45 -25.58 -0.36 19.11
N ALA A 46 -25.57 -0.65 17.81
CA ALA A 46 -26.51 -0.06 16.86
C ALA A 46 -27.83 -0.80 16.88
N ASP A 47 -28.94 -0.05 16.72
CA ASP A 47 -30.20 -0.66 16.31
C ASP A 47 -30.12 -0.93 14.80
N THR A 48 -30.01 -2.21 14.46
CA THR A 48 -29.80 -2.68 13.08
C THR A 48 -31.09 -3.16 12.43
N GLY A 49 -32.24 -2.92 13.05
CA GLY A 49 -33.54 -3.40 12.55
C GLY A 49 -33.88 -2.96 11.12
N ASP A 50 -33.39 -1.81 10.70
CA ASP A 50 -33.60 -1.24 9.35
C ASP A 50 -32.44 -1.53 8.37
N VAL A 51 -31.38 -2.19 8.80
CA VAL A 51 -30.22 -2.50 7.95
C VAL A 51 -30.57 -3.61 6.98
N ARG A 52 -30.67 -3.29 5.68
CA ARG A 52 -30.97 -4.26 4.62
C ARG A 52 -29.71 -4.89 4.01
N ASP A 53 -28.61 -4.15 3.98
CA ASP A 53 -27.30 -4.58 3.47
C ASP A 53 -26.23 -4.31 4.55
N LEU A 54 -25.85 -5.40 5.24
CA LEU A 54 -24.85 -5.34 6.31
C LEU A 54 -23.48 -4.91 5.77
N ARG A 55 -23.10 -5.39 4.58
CA ARG A 55 -21.80 -5.05 3.97
C ARG A 55 -21.71 -3.56 3.67
N ALA A 56 -22.73 -2.98 3.04
CA ALA A 56 -22.77 -1.56 2.72
C ALA A 56 -22.75 -0.71 4.00
N TRP A 57 -23.54 -1.12 5.01
CA TRP A 57 -23.58 -0.45 6.31
C TRP A 57 -22.21 -0.49 7.01
N LEU A 58 -21.57 -1.67 7.09
CA LEU A 58 -20.25 -1.84 7.69
C LEU A 58 -19.18 -1.05 6.94
N THR A 59 -19.24 -1.03 5.60
CA THR A 59 -18.34 -0.22 4.76
C THR A 59 -18.48 1.26 5.09
N THR A 60 -19.71 1.74 5.30
CA THR A 60 -19.99 3.11 5.74
C THR A 60 -19.37 3.40 7.11
N VAL A 61 -19.55 2.49 8.07
CA VAL A 61 -19.05 2.66 9.44
C VAL A 61 -17.53 2.69 9.46
N VAL A 62 -16.85 1.70 8.85
CA VAL A 62 -15.38 1.63 8.83
C VAL A 62 -14.79 2.83 8.10
N SER A 63 -15.44 3.28 7.02
CA SER A 63 -14.98 4.46 6.26
C SER A 63 -15.04 5.75 7.09
N ARG A 64 -16.07 5.93 7.90
CA ARG A 64 -16.16 7.07 8.84
C ARG A 64 -15.07 7.00 9.91
N VAL A 65 -14.85 5.81 10.50
CA VAL A 65 -13.75 5.61 11.46
C VAL A 65 -12.41 5.99 10.84
N CYS A 66 -12.10 5.47 9.65
CA CYS A 66 -10.85 5.80 8.94
C CYS A 66 -10.73 7.31 8.66
N LEU A 67 -11.83 7.96 8.24
CA LEU A 67 -11.83 9.40 7.99
C LEU A 67 -11.50 10.21 9.25
N ASP A 68 -12.07 9.82 10.39
CA ASP A 68 -11.82 10.47 11.69
C ASP A 68 -10.36 10.24 12.13
N MET A 69 -9.83 9.03 11.95
CA MET A 69 -8.41 8.71 12.23
C MET A 69 -7.48 9.57 11.36
N LEU A 70 -7.74 9.67 10.05
CA LEU A 70 -6.95 10.50 9.13
C LEU A 70 -6.99 11.99 9.48
N ARG A 71 -8.16 12.51 9.85
CA ARG A 71 -8.31 13.91 10.30
C ARG A 71 -7.51 14.17 11.58
N SER A 72 -7.59 13.26 12.54
CA SER A 72 -6.80 13.32 13.77
C SER A 72 -5.30 13.26 13.52
N ARG A 73 -4.87 12.42 12.56
CA ARG A 73 -3.45 12.30 12.16
C ARG A 73 -2.97 13.59 11.49
N SER A 74 -3.77 14.18 10.57
CA SER A 74 -3.38 15.39 9.85
C SER A 74 -3.21 16.59 10.79
N SER A 75 -4.02 16.69 11.86
CA SER A 75 -3.89 17.75 12.86
C SER A 75 -2.64 17.60 13.75
N ARG A 76 -2.04 16.41 13.82
CA ARG A 76 -0.83 16.13 14.63
C ARG A 76 0.46 16.13 13.80
N ARG A 77 0.36 16.05 12.45
CA ARG A 77 1.49 15.91 11.52
C ARG A 77 2.17 17.21 11.11
N GLU A 78 1.88 18.34 11.72
CA GLU A 78 2.48 19.63 11.32
C GLU A 78 4.03 19.69 11.47
N ASP A 79 4.68 18.64 12.05
CA ASP A 79 6.12 18.68 12.38
C ASP A 79 6.98 17.53 11.87
N SER A 80 6.51 16.56 11.09
CA SER A 80 7.37 15.44 10.65
C SER A 80 7.74 15.53 9.18
N LEU A 81 9.03 15.84 8.92
CA LEU A 81 9.69 15.79 7.60
C LEU A 81 10.19 14.38 7.24
N ASP A 82 9.90 13.37 8.05
CA ASP A 82 10.42 12.02 7.87
C ASP A 82 9.67 11.25 6.76
N VAL A 83 10.43 10.52 5.96
CA VAL A 83 9.90 9.55 5.00
C VAL A 83 9.17 8.47 5.79
N HIS A 84 7.88 8.32 5.58
CA HIS A 84 7.07 7.26 6.16
C HIS A 84 6.42 6.44 5.05
N LEU A 85 6.76 5.16 5.00
CA LEU A 85 6.17 4.23 4.05
C LEU A 85 4.94 3.55 4.67
N PRO A 86 3.91 3.24 3.89
CA PRO A 86 2.82 2.37 4.34
C PRO A 86 3.34 1.01 4.82
N ASP A 87 2.62 0.34 5.72
CA ASP A 87 2.99 -1.00 6.18
C ASP A 87 2.92 -1.98 5.01
N PRO A 88 4.02 -2.67 4.66
CA PRO A 88 4.01 -3.63 3.55
C PRO A 88 3.37 -4.96 3.97
N ILE A 89 2.65 -5.58 3.05
CA ILE A 89 2.18 -6.97 3.17
C ILE A 89 3.18 -7.85 2.42
N VAL A 90 3.85 -8.75 3.15
CA VAL A 90 4.91 -9.60 2.59
C VAL A 90 4.42 -11.03 2.49
N THR A 91 4.55 -11.63 1.31
CA THR A 91 4.19 -13.03 1.04
C THR A 91 5.29 -13.73 0.27
N ARG A 92 5.29 -15.07 0.28
CA ARG A 92 6.24 -15.86 -0.53
C ARG A 92 5.88 -15.76 -2.01
N VAL A 93 6.87 -15.95 -2.85
CA VAL A 93 6.66 -16.00 -4.31
C VAL A 93 5.80 -17.20 -4.72
N ASP A 94 5.88 -18.31 -3.96
CA ASP A 94 5.20 -19.57 -4.25
C ASP A 94 3.85 -19.74 -3.54
N ASP A 95 3.45 -18.76 -2.72
CA ASP A 95 2.16 -18.81 -2.03
C ASP A 95 1.01 -18.66 -3.04
N ASP A 96 -0.10 -19.38 -2.79
CA ASP A 96 -1.30 -19.24 -3.62
C ASP A 96 -1.83 -17.80 -3.50
N PRO A 97 -1.89 -17.06 -4.62
CA PRO A 97 -2.44 -15.70 -4.60
C PRO A 97 -3.85 -15.63 -3.99
N ALA A 98 -4.62 -16.73 -4.02
CA ALA A 98 -5.99 -16.73 -3.54
C ALA A 98 -6.10 -16.57 -2.01
N GLU A 99 -5.16 -17.08 -1.21
CA GLU A 99 -5.21 -16.96 0.25
C GLU A 99 -4.89 -15.54 0.74
N HIS A 100 -4.07 -14.80 0.00
CA HIS A 100 -3.65 -13.44 0.36
C HIS A 100 -4.26 -12.37 -0.56
N ALA A 101 -4.95 -12.79 -1.63
CA ALA A 101 -5.45 -11.94 -2.70
C ALA A 101 -6.32 -10.77 -2.24
N ILE A 102 -7.07 -10.92 -1.15
CA ILE A 102 -8.02 -9.88 -0.72
C ILE A 102 -7.32 -8.73 0.00
N LEU A 103 -6.20 -8.98 0.69
CA LEU A 103 -5.38 -7.92 1.31
C LEU A 103 -4.32 -7.42 0.34
N ALA A 104 -3.71 -8.35 -0.41
CA ALA A 104 -2.69 -8.06 -1.42
C ALA A 104 -3.29 -7.64 -2.78
N ASP A 105 -4.63 -7.63 -2.93
CA ASP A 105 -5.28 -7.33 -4.19
C ASP A 105 -4.82 -5.97 -4.72
N SER A 106 -3.69 -6.02 -5.39
CA SER A 106 -3.15 -5.10 -6.38
C SER A 106 -3.02 -3.61 -6.02
N VAL A 107 -2.93 -3.24 -4.76
CA VAL A 107 -2.51 -1.88 -4.41
C VAL A 107 -1.05 -1.92 -3.99
N GLY A 108 -0.14 -1.75 -4.96
CA GLY A 108 1.30 -1.65 -4.69
C GLY A 108 1.60 -0.55 -3.67
N ILE A 109 2.74 -0.66 -3.00
CA ILE A 109 3.22 0.36 -2.02
C ILE A 109 3.21 1.75 -2.66
N ALA A 110 3.63 1.86 -3.92
CA ALA A 110 3.64 3.13 -4.67
C ALA A 110 2.26 3.83 -4.66
N LEU A 111 1.16 3.11 -4.87
CA LEU A 111 -0.17 3.72 -4.81
C LEU A 111 -0.53 4.16 -3.39
N LEU A 112 -0.21 3.37 -2.37
CA LEU A 112 -0.46 3.75 -0.97
C LEU A 112 0.32 5.01 -0.58
N VAL A 113 1.60 5.12 -1.00
CA VAL A 113 2.41 6.34 -0.82
C VAL A 113 1.73 7.55 -1.44
N VAL A 114 1.22 7.41 -2.66
CA VAL A 114 0.52 8.51 -3.34
C VAL A 114 -0.81 8.84 -2.66
N LEU A 115 -1.57 7.83 -2.24
CA LEU A 115 -2.81 8.04 -1.49
C LEU A 115 -2.58 8.80 -0.18
N ASP A 116 -1.42 8.61 0.47
CA ASP A 116 -1.07 9.32 1.71
C ASP A 116 -0.90 10.84 1.50
N THR A 117 -0.63 11.27 0.26
CA THR A 117 -0.53 12.69 -0.09
C THR A 117 -1.89 13.39 -0.27
N LEU A 118 -2.98 12.62 -0.34
CA LEU A 118 -4.32 13.16 -0.57
C LEU A 118 -4.95 13.68 0.73
N PRO A 119 -5.70 14.80 0.67
CA PRO A 119 -6.57 15.19 1.77
C PRO A 119 -7.54 14.06 2.14
N PRO A 120 -7.86 13.85 3.43
CA PRO A 120 -8.66 12.72 3.90
C PRO A 120 -9.98 12.50 3.13
N ALA A 121 -10.71 13.56 2.83
CA ALA A 121 -11.99 13.45 2.10
C ALA A 121 -11.80 13.09 0.61
N GLU A 122 -10.73 13.56 -0.02
CA GLU A 122 -10.40 13.20 -1.42
C GLU A 122 -9.92 11.75 -1.48
N ARG A 123 -9.10 11.31 -0.53
CA ARG A 123 -8.65 9.92 -0.39
C ARG A 123 -9.84 8.98 -0.23
N LEU A 124 -10.79 9.28 0.69
CA LEU A 124 -11.97 8.47 0.92
C LEU A 124 -12.83 8.36 -0.35
N ALA A 125 -13.13 9.48 -1.01
CA ALA A 125 -13.96 9.47 -2.21
C ALA A 125 -13.32 8.64 -3.34
N PHE A 126 -12.00 8.72 -3.50
CA PHE A 126 -11.25 7.95 -4.48
C PHE A 126 -11.24 6.46 -4.12
N VAL A 127 -10.83 6.11 -2.91
CA VAL A 127 -10.73 4.70 -2.48
C VAL A 127 -12.08 4.00 -2.58
N LEU A 128 -13.15 4.59 -2.06
CA LEU A 128 -14.46 3.95 -2.11
C LEU A 128 -14.99 3.81 -3.53
N HIS A 129 -14.86 4.85 -4.36
CA HIS A 129 -15.41 4.80 -5.71
C HIS A 129 -14.52 4.07 -6.71
N ASP A 130 -13.25 4.45 -6.79
CA ASP A 130 -12.36 3.96 -7.86
C ASP A 130 -11.78 2.57 -7.56
N VAL A 131 -11.63 2.22 -6.28
CA VAL A 131 -11.10 0.90 -5.88
C VAL A 131 -12.21 -0.08 -5.52
N PHE A 132 -13.23 0.35 -4.77
CA PHE A 132 -14.30 -0.52 -4.29
C PHE A 132 -15.62 -0.38 -5.04
N ALA A 133 -15.68 0.46 -6.07
CA ALA A 133 -16.85 0.69 -6.92
C ALA A 133 -18.12 1.12 -6.14
N VAL A 134 -17.96 1.75 -4.97
CA VAL A 134 -19.07 2.27 -4.17
C VAL A 134 -19.71 3.47 -4.90
N PRO A 135 -21.04 3.51 -5.05
CA PRO A 135 -21.73 4.63 -5.72
C PRO A 135 -21.57 5.95 -4.95
N PHE A 136 -21.55 7.08 -5.68
CA PHE A 136 -21.45 8.41 -5.04
C PHE A 136 -22.64 8.75 -4.15
N ASP A 137 -23.80 8.15 -4.39
CA ASP A 137 -25.00 8.30 -3.55
C ASP A 137 -24.79 7.72 -2.15
N GLU A 138 -23.95 6.69 -2.00
CA GLU A 138 -23.56 6.11 -0.74
C GLU A 138 -22.35 6.84 -0.13
N ILE A 139 -21.41 7.32 -0.94
CA ILE A 139 -20.22 8.06 -0.47
C ILE A 139 -20.60 9.44 0.09
N GLY A 140 -21.55 10.12 -0.56
CA GLY A 140 -22.01 11.45 -0.14
C GLY A 140 -22.37 11.51 1.36
N PRO A 141 -23.26 10.66 1.87
CA PRO A 141 -23.62 10.59 3.28
C PRO A 141 -22.46 10.25 4.23
N ILE A 142 -21.45 9.49 3.76
CA ILE A 142 -20.24 9.18 4.56
C ILE A 142 -19.43 10.46 4.83
N LEU A 143 -19.38 11.34 3.83
CA LEU A 143 -18.63 12.60 3.85
C LEU A 143 -19.43 13.80 4.39
N ASP A 144 -20.70 13.62 4.72
CA ASP A 144 -21.66 14.70 5.01
C ASP A 144 -21.74 15.71 3.83
N ARG A 145 -21.80 15.18 2.60
CA ARG A 145 -21.82 15.95 1.35
C ARG A 145 -22.88 15.42 0.38
N SER A 146 -23.19 16.21 -0.63
CA SER A 146 -24.02 15.72 -1.75
C SER A 146 -23.23 14.72 -2.61
N PRO A 147 -23.91 13.81 -3.32
CA PRO A 147 -23.27 12.92 -4.31
C PRO A 147 -22.41 13.66 -5.34
N ALA A 148 -22.89 14.81 -5.81
CA ALA A 148 -22.16 15.67 -6.75
C ALA A 148 -20.84 16.20 -6.13
N ALA A 149 -20.86 16.58 -4.85
CA ALA A 149 -19.65 17.02 -4.14
C ALA A 149 -18.68 15.85 -3.91
N ALA A 150 -19.16 14.64 -3.60
CA ALA A 150 -18.34 13.45 -3.48
C ALA A 150 -17.66 13.11 -4.82
N LYS A 151 -18.39 13.20 -5.95
CA LYS A 151 -17.83 13.04 -7.30
C LYS A 151 -16.73 14.06 -7.60
N GLN A 152 -16.91 15.32 -7.18
CA GLN A 152 -15.87 16.35 -7.34
C GLN A 152 -14.61 16.04 -6.53
N LEU A 153 -14.74 15.51 -5.29
CA LEU A 153 -13.61 15.09 -4.48
C LEU A 153 -12.82 13.96 -5.15
N ALA A 154 -13.49 12.92 -5.63
CA ALA A 154 -12.84 11.85 -6.39
C ALA A 154 -12.16 12.37 -7.67
N SER A 155 -12.77 13.33 -8.38
CA SER A 155 -12.15 13.96 -9.54
C SER A 155 -10.89 14.74 -9.20
N ARG A 156 -10.87 15.48 -8.08
CA ARG A 156 -9.67 16.18 -7.58
C ARG A 156 -8.58 15.20 -7.19
N ALA A 157 -8.95 14.12 -6.49
CA ALA A 157 -8.01 13.06 -6.15
C ALA A 157 -7.33 12.52 -7.41
N ARG A 158 -8.10 12.09 -8.42
CA ARG A 158 -7.54 11.62 -9.71
C ARG A 158 -6.66 12.67 -10.39
N GLN A 159 -7.01 13.95 -10.33
CA GLN A 159 -6.19 15.02 -10.88
C GLN A 159 -4.88 15.18 -10.13
N ARG A 160 -4.90 15.13 -8.79
CA ARG A 160 -3.68 15.16 -7.96
C ARG A 160 -2.79 13.96 -8.23
N LEU A 161 -3.39 12.76 -8.34
CA LEU A 161 -2.67 11.53 -8.68
C LEU A 161 -2.00 11.62 -10.06
N ARG A 162 -2.68 12.19 -11.08
CA ARG A 162 -2.10 12.40 -12.43
C ARG A 162 -1.03 13.49 -12.47
N ASN A 163 -1.16 14.52 -11.63
CA ASN A 163 -0.23 15.65 -11.57
C ASN A 163 0.88 15.44 -10.54
N ALA A 164 0.81 14.39 -9.74
CA ALA A 164 1.95 13.96 -8.94
C ALA A 164 3.15 13.79 -9.89
N PRO A 165 4.37 14.22 -9.52
CA PRO A 165 5.57 14.02 -10.34
C PRO A 165 5.53 12.60 -10.89
N ALA A 166 5.95 12.40 -12.15
CA ALA A 166 5.71 11.16 -12.93
C ALA A 166 6.11 9.88 -12.18
N HIS A 167 6.84 10.01 -11.11
CA HIS A 167 7.33 8.99 -10.20
C HIS A 167 6.48 8.79 -8.94
N GLN A 168 5.36 9.51 -8.80
CA GLN A 168 4.32 9.31 -7.78
C GLN A 168 2.96 8.97 -8.44
N ALA A 169 2.90 8.96 -9.76
CA ALA A 169 1.66 8.69 -10.48
C ALA A 169 1.44 7.19 -10.64
N THR A 170 0.21 6.78 -10.45
CA THR A 170 -0.34 5.52 -10.95
C THR A 170 0.14 5.21 -12.38
N PRO A 171 0.29 3.92 -12.75
CA PRO A 171 0.66 3.51 -14.10
C PRO A 171 -0.11 4.32 -15.14
N ARG A 172 0.60 4.92 -16.12
CA ARG A 172 -0.03 5.57 -17.26
C ARG A 172 -0.85 4.53 -18.00
N GLY A 173 -2.15 4.52 -17.78
CA GLY A 173 -3.03 3.63 -18.57
C GLY A 173 -4.32 3.23 -17.93
N SER A 174 -4.65 3.55 -16.70
CA SER A 174 -6.02 3.30 -16.28
C SER A 174 -6.40 3.91 -14.93
N ALA A 175 -7.30 4.87 -14.98
CA ALA A 175 -8.34 4.99 -13.96
C ALA A 175 -9.31 3.77 -14.00
N SER A 176 -9.02 2.81 -14.89
CA SER A 176 -9.77 1.55 -15.08
C SER A 176 -8.96 0.29 -14.75
N ALA A 177 -7.69 0.43 -14.31
CA ALA A 177 -6.83 -0.69 -13.92
C ALA A 177 -6.43 -0.61 -12.43
N ALA A 178 -7.27 -0.02 -11.59
CA ALA A 178 -7.40 -0.42 -10.19
C ALA A 178 -8.11 -1.80 -10.12
N ALA A 179 -8.15 -2.52 -11.24
CA ALA A 179 -8.77 -3.82 -11.38
C ALA A 179 -7.72 -4.85 -11.77
N ALA A 180 -7.62 -5.85 -10.96
CA ALA A 180 -6.97 -7.13 -11.11
C ALA A 180 -5.42 -7.12 -11.13
N PRO A 181 -4.79 -8.02 -10.36
CA PRO A 181 -3.38 -8.32 -10.51
C PRO A 181 -3.15 -8.68 -11.97
N GLY A 182 -2.15 -8.07 -12.59
CA GLY A 182 -1.68 -8.44 -13.91
C GLY A 182 -1.56 -9.95 -13.93
N GLY A 183 -2.16 -10.61 -14.93
CA GLY A 183 -2.17 -12.07 -14.97
C GLY A 183 -0.75 -12.61 -14.77
N SER A 184 -0.60 -13.90 -14.44
CA SER A 184 0.68 -14.55 -14.13
C SER A 184 1.82 -14.20 -15.11
N GLY A 185 1.49 -13.85 -16.36
CA GLY A 185 2.43 -13.36 -17.36
C GLY A 185 2.98 -11.95 -17.10
N ASP A 186 2.27 -11.10 -16.40
CA ASP A 186 2.75 -9.75 -16.05
C ASP A 186 3.73 -9.80 -14.87
N LEU A 187 3.40 -10.57 -13.85
CA LEU A 187 4.27 -10.81 -12.71
C LEU A 187 5.60 -11.46 -13.15
N ALA A 188 5.56 -12.44 -14.06
CA ALA A 188 6.77 -13.06 -14.60
C ALA A 188 7.65 -12.06 -15.36
N ARG A 189 7.06 -11.14 -16.13
CA ARG A 189 7.82 -10.05 -16.80
C ARG A 189 8.46 -9.10 -15.78
N GLN A 190 7.73 -8.74 -14.73
CA GLN A 190 8.27 -7.90 -13.67
C GLN A 190 9.44 -8.58 -12.96
N TRP A 191 9.33 -9.87 -12.65
CA TRP A 191 10.44 -10.65 -12.08
C TRP A 191 11.68 -10.66 -12.98
N THR A 192 11.51 -10.78 -14.30
CA THR A 192 12.66 -10.73 -15.24
C THR A 192 13.45 -9.42 -15.09
N VAL A 193 12.76 -8.29 -14.94
CA VAL A 193 13.41 -6.98 -14.76
C VAL A 193 14.11 -6.88 -13.41
N VAL A 194 13.46 -7.39 -12.38
CA VAL A 194 13.93 -7.32 -10.98
C VAL A 194 15.14 -8.27 -10.78
N ASP A 195 15.13 -9.46 -11.39
CA ASP A 195 16.27 -10.38 -11.36
C ASP A 195 17.49 -9.81 -12.12
N ALA A 196 17.24 -9.16 -13.27
CA ALA A 196 18.31 -8.48 -14.01
C ALA A 196 18.93 -7.33 -13.19
N PHE A 197 18.10 -6.57 -12.45
CA PHE A 197 18.59 -5.54 -11.53
C PHE A 197 19.47 -6.13 -10.43
N LEU A 198 19.05 -7.24 -9.80
CA LEU A 198 19.86 -7.91 -8.77
C LEU A 198 21.19 -8.44 -9.31
N ALA A 199 21.18 -9.04 -10.51
CA ALA A 199 22.40 -9.54 -11.15
C ALA A 199 23.37 -8.39 -11.40
N ALA A 200 22.92 -7.33 -12.07
CA ALA A 200 23.73 -6.14 -12.36
C ALA A 200 24.25 -5.45 -11.07
N SER A 201 23.42 -5.40 -10.03
CA SER A 201 23.81 -4.85 -8.74
C SER A 201 24.91 -5.65 -8.04
N ARG A 202 24.86 -6.99 -8.11
CA ARG A 202 25.88 -7.89 -7.52
C ARG A 202 27.20 -7.83 -8.28
N GLU A 203 27.14 -7.69 -9.59
CA GLU A 203 28.30 -7.62 -10.48
C GLU A 203 28.93 -6.23 -10.55
N GLY A 204 28.24 -5.21 -10.04
CA GLY A 204 28.65 -3.81 -10.14
C GLY A 204 28.56 -3.27 -11.57
N ASP A 205 27.67 -3.84 -12.39
CA ASP A 205 27.43 -3.43 -13.78
C ASP A 205 26.61 -2.15 -13.83
N PHE A 206 27.31 -1.03 -13.91
CA PHE A 206 26.71 0.30 -13.94
C PHE A 206 25.84 0.52 -15.20
N GLU A 207 26.29 0.07 -16.35
CA GLU A 207 25.56 0.25 -17.62
C GLU A 207 24.30 -0.64 -17.64
N GLY A 208 24.42 -1.87 -17.15
CA GLY A 208 23.28 -2.76 -16.95
C GLY A 208 22.23 -2.17 -16.03
N LEU A 209 22.64 -1.55 -14.93
CA LEU A 209 21.72 -0.84 -14.02
C LEU A 209 21.04 0.34 -14.70
N LEU A 210 21.79 1.18 -15.46
CA LEU A 210 21.19 2.31 -16.20
C LEU A 210 20.19 1.83 -17.27
N ALA A 211 20.42 0.68 -17.87
CA ALA A 211 19.50 0.11 -18.86
C ALA A 211 18.17 -0.35 -18.26
N ILE A 212 18.16 -0.74 -16.98
CA ILE A 212 16.99 -1.30 -16.28
C ILE A 212 16.20 -0.23 -15.53
N LEU A 213 16.88 0.81 -15.01
CA LEU A 213 16.24 1.89 -14.27
C LEU A 213 15.60 2.92 -15.21
N ASP A 214 14.46 3.48 -14.78
CA ASP A 214 13.90 4.67 -15.41
C ASP A 214 14.84 5.86 -15.13
N PRO A 215 15.10 6.76 -16.10
CA PRO A 215 15.95 7.94 -15.88
C PRO A 215 15.51 8.80 -14.70
N ASP A 216 14.23 8.83 -14.44
CA ASP A 216 13.59 9.62 -13.40
C ASP A 216 13.18 8.78 -12.17
N ILE A 217 13.72 7.58 -11.99
CA ILE A 217 13.41 6.69 -10.87
C ILE A 217 13.45 7.40 -9.52
N VAL A 218 12.56 7.02 -8.62
CA VAL A 218 12.55 7.48 -7.23
C VAL A 218 12.81 6.31 -6.29
N LEU A 219 13.82 6.45 -5.44
CA LEU A 219 14.05 5.58 -4.30
C LEU A 219 13.64 6.32 -3.03
N ARG A 220 12.78 5.70 -2.22
CA ARG A 220 12.44 6.14 -0.87
C ARG A 220 12.95 5.12 0.12
N ALA A 221 13.72 5.54 1.10
CA ALA A 221 14.22 4.66 2.15
C ALA A 221 13.82 5.22 3.51
N GLU A 222 13.06 4.43 4.25
CA GLU A 222 12.73 4.67 5.65
C GLU A 222 13.65 3.80 6.51
N ALA A 223 14.59 4.44 7.19
CA ALA A 223 15.64 3.74 7.96
C ALA A 223 15.52 3.92 9.48
N GLY A 224 14.69 4.86 9.94
CA GLY A 224 14.51 5.12 11.37
C GLY A 224 15.83 5.35 12.09
N ALA A 225 15.98 4.76 13.27
CA ALA A 225 17.23 4.75 14.04
C ALA A 225 18.18 3.60 13.65
N GLY A 226 17.97 2.97 12.49
CA GLY A 226 18.73 1.82 12.03
C GLY A 226 20.16 2.14 11.58
N PRO A 227 20.95 1.10 11.25
CA PRO A 227 22.37 1.23 10.91
C PRO A 227 22.59 1.80 9.50
N PHE A 228 21.55 2.02 8.70
CA PHE A 228 21.65 2.41 7.30
C PHE A 228 21.69 3.93 7.06
N GLY A 229 21.69 4.71 8.11
CA GLY A 229 21.67 6.18 8.08
C GLY A 229 20.26 6.76 8.12
N PRO A 230 20.08 8.05 7.83
CA PRO A 230 18.79 8.69 7.90
C PRO A 230 17.86 8.23 6.76
N SER A 231 16.56 8.38 6.98
CA SER A 231 15.55 8.22 5.92
C SER A 231 15.81 9.22 4.79
N VAL A 232 15.71 8.77 3.54
CA VAL A 232 16.05 9.58 2.36
C VAL A 232 15.09 9.35 1.20
N VAL A 233 14.96 10.36 0.37
CA VAL A 233 14.37 10.26 -0.98
C VAL A 233 15.43 10.61 -2.00
N VAL A 234 15.76 9.67 -2.89
CA VAL A 234 16.75 9.82 -3.94
C VAL A 234 16.03 9.80 -5.29
N ARG A 235 16.42 10.68 -6.21
CA ARG A 235 15.81 10.79 -7.54
C ARG A 235 16.87 10.71 -8.62
N GLY A 236 16.52 10.03 -9.72
CA GLY A 236 17.39 9.85 -10.88
C GLY A 236 18.22 8.57 -10.80
N ALA A 237 18.41 7.94 -11.99
CA ALA A 237 19.03 6.61 -12.06
C ALA A 237 20.48 6.61 -11.53
N ARG A 238 21.26 7.65 -11.82
CA ARG A 238 22.67 7.74 -11.39
C ARG A 238 22.81 7.83 -9.88
N GLU A 239 21.98 8.64 -9.25
CA GLU A 239 21.93 8.85 -7.80
C GLU A 239 21.45 7.59 -7.08
N VAL A 240 20.43 6.91 -7.62
CA VAL A 240 19.93 5.64 -7.10
C VAL A 240 20.99 4.54 -7.21
N ILE A 241 21.73 4.46 -8.34
CA ILE A 241 22.83 3.50 -8.48
C ILE A 241 23.93 3.78 -7.46
N ALA A 242 24.32 5.05 -7.28
CA ALA A 242 25.33 5.41 -6.28
C ALA A 242 24.90 5.00 -4.86
N GLN A 243 23.61 5.12 -4.54
CA GLN A 243 23.08 4.63 -3.29
C GLN A 243 23.07 3.11 -3.21
N ALA A 244 22.62 2.42 -4.27
CA ALA A 244 22.57 0.95 -4.34
C ALA A 244 23.96 0.33 -4.18
N GLN A 245 25.00 0.91 -4.78
CA GLN A 245 26.38 0.41 -4.65
C GLN A 245 26.88 0.36 -3.20
N ARG A 246 26.44 1.28 -2.34
CA ARG A 246 26.79 1.28 -0.90
C ARG A 246 26.24 0.04 -0.19
N PHE A 247 25.15 -0.53 -0.68
CA PHE A 247 24.46 -1.67 -0.10
C PHE A 247 24.63 -2.97 -0.90
N ALA A 248 25.38 -2.94 -2.02
CA ALA A 248 25.64 -4.09 -2.85
C ALA A 248 26.13 -5.34 -2.08
N PRO A 249 26.99 -5.24 -1.03
CA PRO A 249 27.40 -6.40 -0.23
C PRO A 249 26.24 -7.12 0.48
N LEU A 250 25.10 -6.45 0.69
CA LEU A 250 23.92 -7.05 1.28
C LEU A 250 23.10 -7.86 0.28
N GLY A 251 23.29 -7.66 -1.03
CA GLY A 251 22.56 -8.34 -2.08
C GLY A 251 22.65 -9.87 -2.03
N ARG A 252 23.72 -10.45 -1.44
CA ARG A 252 23.87 -11.89 -1.21
C ARG A 252 22.87 -12.45 -0.20
N PHE A 253 22.31 -11.60 0.64
CA PHE A 253 21.33 -11.95 1.66
C PHE A 253 19.88 -11.63 1.25
N ALA A 254 19.71 -11.07 0.05
CA ALA A 254 18.41 -10.75 -0.50
C ALA A 254 17.69 -12.03 -0.95
N ARG A 255 16.46 -12.19 -0.45
CA ARG A 255 15.53 -13.26 -0.80
C ARG A 255 14.35 -12.67 -1.56
N PRO A 256 13.90 -13.30 -2.64
CA PRO A 256 12.73 -12.84 -3.37
C PRO A 256 11.47 -13.02 -2.52
N VAL A 257 10.64 -12.00 -2.50
CA VAL A 257 9.32 -11.99 -1.84
C VAL A 257 8.34 -11.18 -2.69
N LEU A 258 7.05 -11.34 -2.44
CA LEU A 258 6.06 -10.40 -2.95
C LEU A 258 5.76 -9.36 -1.86
N VAL A 259 5.76 -8.10 -2.24
CA VAL A 259 5.40 -6.96 -1.38
C VAL A 259 4.15 -6.33 -1.97
N ASN A 260 3.02 -6.44 -1.27
CA ASN A 260 1.72 -6.02 -1.79
C ASN A 260 1.42 -6.61 -3.19
N GLY A 261 1.79 -7.88 -3.41
CA GLY A 261 1.58 -8.58 -4.69
C GLY A 261 2.54 -8.19 -5.81
N ALA A 262 3.48 -7.26 -5.61
CA ALA A 262 4.53 -6.89 -6.56
C ALA A 262 5.88 -7.52 -6.16
N PRO A 263 6.81 -7.73 -7.12
CA PRO A 263 8.14 -8.24 -6.81
C PRO A 263 8.89 -7.35 -5.83
N GLY A 264 9.61 -7.99 -4.92
CA GLY A 264 10.43 -7.32 -3.93
C GLY A 264 11.48 -8.24 -3.33
N PHE A 265 12.24 -7.72 -2.36
CA PHE A 265 13.31 -8.46 -1.69
C PHE A 265 13.26 -8.22 -0.20
N LEU A 266 13.45 -9.30 0.55
CA LEU A 266 13.72 -9.25 1.97
C LEU A 266 15.20 -9.57 2.20
N VAL A 267 15.95 -8.66 2.80
CA VAL A 267 17.35 -8.86 3.19
C VAL A 267 17.35 -9.45 4.59
N VAL A 268 17.81 -10.70 4.72
CA VAL A 268 17.87 -11.42 6.00
C VAL A 268 19.30 -11.85 6.27
N ARG A 269 19.86 -11.45 7.40
CA ARG A 269 21.19 -11.87 7.84
C ARG A 269 21.11 -12.42 9.26
N ASP A 270 21.66 -13.62 9.45
CA ASP A 270 21.67 -14.32 10.74
C ASP A 270 20.27 -14.52 11.35
N GLY A 271 19.24 -14.68 10.48
CA GLY A 271 17.84 -14.84 10.89
C GLY A 271 17.08 -13.52 11.11
N GLU A 272 17.78 -12.38 11.10
CA GLU A 272 17.18 -11.07 11.37
C GLU A 272 16.88 -10.31 10.07
N PRO A 273 15.69 -9.71 9.91
CA PRO A 273 15.37 -8.85 8.79
C PRO A 273 16.10 -7.52 8.92
N LEU A 274 16.84 -7.15 7.87
CA LEU A 274 17.60 -5.90 7.82
C LEU A 274 16.94 -4.84 6.96
N ALA A 275 16.31 -5.23 5.87
CA ALA A 275 15.60 -4.34 4.96
C ALA A 275 14.58 -5.11 4.13
N LEU A 276 13.47 -4.46 3.83
CA LEU A 276 12.47 -4.91 2.86
C LEU A 276 12.41 -3.89 1.73
N MET A 277 12.49 -4.36 0.49
CA MET A 277 12.46 -3.52 -0.70
C MET A 277 11.27 -3.92 -1.58
N ALA A 278 10.38 -2.99 -1.84
CA ALA A 278 9.36 -3.09 -2.87
C ALA A 278 9.85 -2.44 -4.16
N VAL A 279 9.53 -3.04 -5.31
CA VAL A 279 9.95 -2.56 -6.63
C VAL A 279 8.73 -2.36 -7.52
N THR A 280 8.63 -1.19 -8.13
CA THR A 280 7.59 -0.90 -9.13
C THR A 280 8.20 -0.93 -10.52
N VAL A 281 7.67 -1.80 -11.38
CA VAL A 281 8.10 -1.96 -12.77
C VAL A 281 7.02 -1.44 -13.71
N GLN A 282 7.38 -0.53 -14.63
CA GLN A 282 6.49 0.00 -15.67
C GLN A 282 7.26 0.02 -17.00
N ASP A 283 6.61 -0.43 -18.07
CA ASP A 283 7.21 -0.46 -19.42
C ASP A 283 8.59 -1.14 -19.49
N GLY A 284 8.80 -2.19 -18.67
CA GLY A 284 10.05 -2.94 -18.60
C GLY A 284 11.20 -2.23 -17.87
N LYS A 285 10.92 -1.15 -17.13
CA LYS A 285 11.89 -0.42 -16.31
C LYS A 285 11.43 -0.30 -14.88
N ILE A 286 12.38 -0.19 -13.95
CA ILE A 286 12.10 0.10 -12.54
C ILE A 286 11.92 1.60 -12.41
N THR A 287 10.71 2.02 -12.02
CA THR A 287 10.34 3.42 -11.83
C THR A 287 10.37 3.87 -10.37
N GLU A 288 10.14 2.95 -9.44
CA GLU A 288 10.17 3.26 -8.00
C GLU A 288 10.77 2.10 -7.20
N MET A 289 11.45 2.45 -6.13
CA MET A 289 12.00 1.53 -5.13
C MET A 289 11.67 2.08 -3.75
N ASP A 290 10.90 1.32 -2.96
CA ASP A 290 10.55 1.68 -1.59
C ASP A 290 11.24 0.72 -0.63
N VAL A 291 12.10 1.25 0.25
CA VAL A 291 12.95 0.48 1.15
C VAL A 291 12.55 0.79 2.59
N LEU A 292 12.07 -0.23 3.29
CA LEU A 292 11.86 -0.19 4.73
C LEU A 292 13.05 -0.85 5.41
N ALA A 293 13.80 -0.06 6.19
CA ALA A 293 14.97 -0.52 6.94
C ALA A 293 14.95 -0.03 8.41
N ASP A 294 13.80 0.49 8.87
CA ASP A 294 13.58 0.78 10.28
C ASP A 294 13.42 -0.53 11.08
N PRO A 295 14.31 -0.83 12.03
CA PRO A 295 14.27 -2.08 12.78
C PRO A 295 12.98 -2.28 13.59
N ALA A 296 12.42 -1.22 14.16
CA ALA A 296 11.20 -1.32 14.94
C ALA A 296 10.01 -1.69 14.06
N ARG A 297 9.92 -1.10 12.86
CA ARG A 297 8.88 -1.42 11.90
C ARG A 297 9.05 -2.81 11.29
N LEU A 298 10.29 -3.20 10.94
CA LEU A 298 10.55 -4.54 10.42
C LEU A 298 10.17 -5.63 11.42
N THR A 299 10.44 -5.42 12.71
CA THR A 299 10.06 -6.37 13.78
C THR A 299 8.54 -6.45 13.96
N ALA A 300 7.81 -5.39 13.64
CA ALA A 300 6.35 -5.36 13.74
C ALA A 300 5.64 -6.03 12.56
N LEU A 301 6.36 -6.34 11.47
CA LEU A 301 5.79 -7.05 10.32
C LEU A 301 5.66 -8.55 10.61
N ASP A 302 4.58 -9.16 10.12
CA ASP A 302 4.47 -10.61 10.08
C ASP A 302 5.32 -11.17 8.95
N LEU A 303 6.53 -11.61 9.27
CA LEU A 303 7.49 -12.20 8.35
C LEU A 303 7.66 -13.71 8.57
N THR A 304 6.81 -14.33 9.40
CA THR A 304 6.91 -15.76 9.76
C THR A 304 6.80 -16.68 8.54
N ALA A 305 6.04 -16.29 7.53
CA ALA A 305 5.91 -17.05 6.28
C ALA A 305 7.19 -17.02 5.42
N VAL A 306 8.04 -15.98 5.54
CA VAL A 306 9.19 -15.75 4.64
C VAL A 306 10.55 -15.89 5.31
N ILE A 307 10.60 -15.84 6.64
CA ILE A 307 11.81 -16.13 7.44
C ILE A 307 11.59 -17.50 8.09
N PRO A 308 12.40 -18.52 7.73
CA PRO A 308 12.29 -19.85 8.31
C PRO A 308 12.70 -19.89 9.77
#